data_7852a5a2b25781e965dc369f128d3b93
#
_entry.id   7852a5a2b25781e965dc369f128d3b93
#
_cell.length_a   1.000
_cell.length_b   1.000
_cell.length_c   1.000
_cell.angle_alpha   90.00
_cell.angle_beta   90.00
_cell.angle_gamma   90.00
#
_symmetry.space_group_name_H-M   'P 1'
#
loop_
_entity.id
_entity.type
_entity.pdbx_description
1 polymer ?
#
loop_
_entity_poly.entity_id
_entity_poly.type
_entity_poly.pdbx_seq_one_letter_code
_entity_poly.pdbx_strand_id
1 'polypeptide(L)'
;MYLDNAATTQKTACVIDAMSHFYTSSNANVHRAVHTLAGEATEGYEACRSLLKQRYNSTRAIITSGTTEAINLVAHSWGEHNLNRGDVVVLTEMEHHSDIVPWQMLAERKAIELRYIPVIDGELDLDAFDVALEGAKLVCVVHTSNVLGIRNPVEKIIAAAKSVGARILLDAAQAVPHEMIDFQQLGADFMAFSAHKMCGPTGIGALLVNDNAFDEMEPFMGGGDMIQTVTLEGSTYQTNEHKFEAGTPRIAEGVGWAAALDWISKVDLQQHHKRLLSIATSIKSSLQERGMTVYSPLGPDDAAVVSFTHPTIHPEDFARLLDAQGIAVRTGHHCAQPLMDKLGVSGTIRASLYLY
;
A
#
# COMPACT_ATOMS: atom_id res chain seq x y z
N MET A 1 5.10 -24.39 -6.25
CA MET A 1 4.80 -23.12 -6.98
C MET A 1 4.24 -22.12 -5.96
N TYR A 2 4.75 -20.88 -5.93
CA TYR A 2 4.31 -19.84 -4.98
C TYR A 2 3.36 -18.85 -5.69
N LEU A 3 2.09 -18.84 -5.30
CA LEU A 3 1.02 -18.00 -5.87
C LEU A 3 0.33 -17.13 -4.80
N ASP A 4 1.06 -16.70 -3.77
CA ASP A 4 0.55 -15.79 -2.72
C ASP A 4 1.28 -14.43 -2.73
N ASN A 5 1.60 -13.91 -3.92
CA ASN A 5 2.40 -12.69 -4.07
C ASN A 5 1.67 -11.41 -3.63
N ALA A 6 0.34 -11.37 -3.71
CA ALA A 6 -0.44 -10.25 -3.19
C ALA A 6 -0.41 -10.16 -1.65
N ALA A 7 0.00 -11.22 -0.94
CA ALA A 7 0.30 -11.16 0.49
C ALA A 7 1.73 -10.67 0.73
N THR A 8 2.73 -11.30 0.12
CA THR A 8 4.14 -10.90 0.14
C THR A 8 4.88 -11.57 -1.02
N THR A 9 5.83 -10.88 -1.64
CA THR A 9 6.66 -11.44 -2.70
C THR A 9 7.90 -12.11 -2.15
N GLN A 10 8.52 -13.02 -2.91
CA GLN A 10 9.86 -13.54 -2.62
C GLN A 10 10.91 -12.43 -2.78
N LYS A 11 12.04 -12.57 -2.08
CA LYS A 11 13.12 -11.59 -2.11
C LYS A 11 14.17 -12.00 -3.12
N THR A 12 14.66 -11.02 -3.89
CA THR A 12 15.79 -11.24 -4.80
C THR A 12 17.09 -11.39 -4.02
N ALA A 13 18.08 -12.08 -4.60
CA ALA A 13 19.38 -12.26 -3.96
C ALA A 13 20.02 -10.92 -3.61
N CYS A 14 19.93 -9.91 -4.48
CA CYS A 14 20.53 -8.59 -4.22
C CYS A 14 19.96 -7.90 -2.95
N VAL A 15 18.69 -8.14 -2.60
CA VAL A 15 18.09 -7.62 -1.36
C VAL A 15 18.66 -8.32 -0.13
N ILE A 16 18.75 -9.65 -0.18
CA ILE A 16 19.31 -10.48 0.92
C ILE A 16 20.78 -10.14 1.12
N ASP A 17 21.53 -10.05 0.05
CA ASP A 17 22.96 -9.74 0.07
C ASP A 17 23.22 -8.32 0.60
N ALA A 18 22.43 -7.32 0.18
CA ALA A 18 22.54 -5.95 0.66
C ALA A 18 22.31 -5.85 2.18
N MET A 19 21.27 -6.49 2.69
CA MET A 19 20.96 -6.52 4.13
C MET A 19 22.05 -7.28 4.92
N SER A 20 22.52 -8.42 4.39
CA SER A 20 23.59 -9.21 5.00
C SER A 20 24.90 -8.42 5.04
N HIS A 21 25.24 -7.73 3.94
CA HIS A 21 26.43 -6.89 3.87
C HIS A 21 26.35 -5.73 4.87
N PHE A 22 25.20 -5.07 4.98
CA PHE A 22 25.01 -4.01 5.98
C PHE A 22 25.34 -4.52 7.38
N TYR A 23 24.75 -5.62 7.84
CA TYR A 23 25.01 -6.15 9.18
C TYR A 23 26.42 -6.66 9.41
N THR A 24 27.08 -7.19 8.39
CA THR A 24 28.42 -7.77 8.53
C THR A 24 29.56 -6.76 8.37
N SER A 25 29.33 -5.63 7.66
CA SER A 25 30.41 -4.76 7.21
C SER A 25 30.22 -3.28 7.52
N SER A 26 28.98 -2.76 7.57
CA SER A 26 28.71 -1.32 7.72
C SER A 26 27.64 -0.99 8.77
N ASN A 27 27.36 -1.91 9.69
CA ASN A 27 26.35 -1.70 10.71
C ASN A 27 26.72 -0.55 11.66
N ALA A 28 25.99 0.54 11.55
CA ALA A 28 26.07 1.70 12.44
C ALA A 28 24.73 2.41 12.50
N ASN A 29 24.54 3.27 13.52
CA ASN A 29 23.39 4.17 13.57
C ASN A 29 23.56 5.32 12.56
N VAL A 30 22.47 5.88 12.10
CA VAL A 30 22.40 6.89 11.03
C VAL A 30 22.29 8.32 11.59
N HIS A 31 22.60 9.31 10.78
CA HIS A 31 22.37 10.77 10.92
C HIS A 31 23.22 11.51 11.98
N ARG A 32 23.60 10.88 13.11
CA ARG A 32 24.16 11.61 14.27
C ARG A 32 25.63 11.38 14.57
N ALA A 33 26.27 10.39 13.99
CA ALA A 33 27.66 10.09 14.24
C ALA A 33 28.56 10.59 13.11
N VAL A 34 29.83 10.96 13.46
CA VAL A 34 30.81 11.55 12.52
C VAL A 34 31.84 10.53 12.00
N HIS A 35 31.72 9.24 12.37
CA HIS A 35 32.65 8.21 11.92
C HIS A 35 32.18 7.59 10.58
N THR A 36 33.11 7.03 9.81
CA THR A 36 32.91 6.53 8.46
C THR A 36 31.74 5.55 8.35
N LEU A 37 31.62 4.57 9.27
CA LEU A 37 30.53 3.59 9.25
C LEU A 37 29.15 4.22 9.38
N ALA A 38 29.00 5.28 10.18
CA ALA A 38 27.73 5.98 10.30
C ALA A 38 27.42 6.79 9.03
N GLY A 39 28.44 7.32 8.35
CA GLY A 39 28.28 7.95 7.04
C GLY A 39 27.76 6.96 6.01
N GLU A 40 28.40 5.79 5.88
CA GLU A 40 28.00 4.71 4.97
C GLU A 40 26.58 4.20 5.27
N ALA A 41 26.26 3.98 6.54
CA ALA A 41 24.92 3.57 6.96
C ALA A 41 23.84 4.61 6.60
N THR A 42 24.14 5.91 6.83
CA THR A 42 23.24 7.01 6.48
C THR A 42 23.03 7.10 4.97
N GLU A 43 24.10 7.03 4.18
CA GLU A 43 24.04 7.05 2.72
C GLU A 43 23.19 5.89 2.20
N GLY A 44 23.43 4.66 2.70
CA GLY A 44 22.67 3.49 2.31
C GLY A 44 21.17 3.57 2.66
N TYR A 45 20.83 4.13 3.82
CA TYR A 45 19.44 4.34 4.23
C TYR A 45 18.75 5.43 3.41
N GLU A 46 19.38 6.60 3.25
CA GLU A 46 18.81 7.73 2.50
C GLU A 46 18.75 7.48 0.99
N ALA A 47 19.56 6.56 0.47
CA ALA A 47 19.44 6.09 -0.92
C ALA A 47 18.04 5.51 -1.19
N CYS A 48 17.44 4.81 -0.21
CA CYS A 48 16.07 4.30 -0.32
C CYS A 48 15.06 5.44 -0.55
N ARG A 49 15.12 6.48 0.30
CA ARG A 49 14.24 7.67 0.18
C ARG A 49 14.44 8.37 -1.16
N SER A 50 15.67 8.54 -1.58
CA SER A 50 16.01 9.19 -2.85
C SER A 50 15.47 8.42 -4.05
N LEU A 51 15.61 7.08 -4.04
CA LEU A 51 15.09 6.20 -5.09
C LEU A 51 13.55 6.19 -5.12
N LEU A 52 12.88 6.24 -3.96
CA LEU A 52 11.42 6.37 -3.88
C LEU A 52 10.95 7.67 -4.51
N LYS A 53 11.55 8.82 -4.14
CA LYS A 53 11.22 10.12 -4.71
C LYS A 53 11.42 10.13 -6.24
N GLN A 54 12.54 9.62 -6.70
CA GLN A 54 12.85 9.56 -8.13
C GLN A 54 11.88 8.64 -8.88
N ARG A 55 11.63 7.43 -8.36
CA ARG A 55 10.82 6.42 -9.03
C ARG A 55 9.38 6.87 -9.23
N TYR A 56 8.80 7.52 -8.23
CA TYR A 56 7.39 7.91 -8.23
C TYR A 56 7.17 9.40 -8.49
N ASN A 57 8.22 10.15 -8.88
CA ASN A 57 8.16 11.59 -9.08
C ASN A 57 7.50 12.30 -7.89
N SER A 58 8.06 12.11 -6.69
CA SER A 58 7.55 12.70 -5.45
C SER A 58 8.57 13.63 -4.81
N THR A 59 8.12 14.74 -4.21
CA THR A 59 8.96 15.65 -3.43
C THR A 59 9.18 15.14 -2.02
N ARG A 60 8.24 14.37 -1.45
CA ARG A 60 8.26 13.87 -0.08
C ARG A 60 8.06 12.35 -0.05
N ALA A 61 8.89 11.67 0.74
CA ALA A 61 8.77 10.24 1.00
C ALA A 61 9.09 9.97 2.48
N ILE A 62 8.08 9.65 3.26
CA ILE A 62 8.19 9.29 4.67
C ILE A 62 8.32 7.77 4.77
N ILE A 63 9.36 7.29 5.45
CA ILE A 63 9.60 5.86 5.65
C ILE A 63 8.77 5.38 6.84
N THR A 64 8.01 4.33 6.63
CA THR A 64 7.12 3.70 7.63
C THR A 64 7.42 2.21 7.76
N SER A 65 6.70 1.49 8.64
CA SER A 65 6.80 0.01 8.71
C SER A 65 6.05 -0.71 7.60
N GLY A 66 5.23 0.00 6.84
CA GLY A 66 4.40 -0.53 5.77
C GLY A 66 3.16 0.32 5.51
N THR A 67 2.32 -0.12 4.57
CA THR A 67 1.09 0.56 4.17
C THR A 67 0.18 0.88 5.36
N THR A 68 0.03 -0.07 6.29
CA THR A 68 -0.84 0.12 7.46
C THR A 68 -0.37 1.29 8.33
N GLU A 69 0.94 1.39 8.64
CA GLU A 69 1.47 2.55 9.38
C GLU A 69 1.34 3.84 8.57
N ALA A 70 1.59 3.78 7.25
CA ALA A 70 1.46 4.94 6.37
C ALA A 70 0.03 5.53 6.38
N ILE A 71 -1.00 4.69 6.31
CA ILE A 71 -2.40 5.12 6.39
C ILE A 71 -2.74 5.63 7.81
N ASN A 72 -2.29 4.93 8.86
CA ASN A 72 -2.46 5.41 10.23
C ASN A 72 -1.76 6.75 10.46
N LEU A 73 -0.59 6.97 9.87
CA LEU A 73 0.11 8.24 9.91
C LEU A 73 -0.77 9.36 9.33
N VAL A 74 -1.42 9.16 8.18
CA VAL A 74 -2.37 10.14 7.62
C VAL A 74 -3.54 10.37 8.58
N ALA A 75 -4.15 9.31 9.11
CA ALA A 75 -5.28 9.42 10.01
C ALA A 75 -4.95 10.19 11.30
N HIS A 76 -3.78 9.96 11.90
CA HIS A 76 -3.36 10.62 13.14
C HIS A 76 -2.71 11.98 12.91
N SER A 77 -1.90 12.14 11.87
CA SER A 77 -1.13 13.35 11.64
C SER A 77 -1.92 14.41 10.88
N TRP A 78 -2.63 14.02 9.81
CA TRP A 78 -3.48 14.91 9.05
C TRP A 78 -4.94 14.88 9.54
N GLY A 79 -5.53 13.69 9.69
CA GLY A 79 -6.95 13.53 10.01
C GLY A 79 -7.32 14.08 11.38
N GLU A 80 -6.55 13.78 12.43
CA GLU A 80 -6.79 14.29 13.79
C GLU A 80 -6.77 15.82 13.85
N HIS A 81 -5.93 16.49 13.04
CA HIS A 81 -5.73 17.93 13.09
C HIS A 81 -6.64 18.71 12.12
N ASN A 82 -7.02 18.13 11.00
CA ASN A 82 -7.76 18.83 9.95
C ASN A 82 -9.24 18.44 9.84
N LEU A 83 -9.66 17.30 10.41
CA LEU A 83 -11.06 16.90 10.42
C LEU A 83 -11.75 17.34 11.71
N ASN A 84 -12.98 17.77 11.60
CA ASN A 84 -13.85 18.20 12.69
C ASN A 84 -15.13 17.38 12.73
N ARG A 85 -15.89 17.51 13.81
CA ARG A 85 -17.19 16.86 13.95
C ARG A 85 -18.11 17.17 12.75
N GLY A 86 -18.61 16.12 12.11
CA GLY A 86 -19.50 16.21 10.96
C GLY A 86 -18.78 16.33 9.62
N ASP A 87 -17.45 16.46 9.59
CA ASP A 87 -16.70 16.36 8.34
C ASP A 87 -16.79 14.94 7.76
N VAL A 88 -16.81 14.84 6.45
CA VAL A 88 -17.03 13.58 5.72
C VAL A 88 -15.70 13.02 5.21
N VAL A 89 -15.47 11.73 5.50
CA VAL A 89 -14.44 10.90 4.87
C VAL A 89 -15.12 9.84 4.01
N VAL A 90 -14.78 9.80 2.74
CA VAL A 90 -15.31 8.82 1.77
C VAL A 90 -14.33 7.68 1.62
N LEU A 91 -14.83 6.45 1.75
CA LEU A 91 -14.11 5.20 1.53
C LEU A 91 -14.83 4.36 0.48
N THR A 92 -14.28 3.20 0.13
CA THR A 92 -14.99 2.23 -0.70
C THR A 92 -15.24 0.91 0.05
N GLU A 93 -16.23 0.13 -0.39
CA GLU A 93 -16.46 -1.23 0.13
C GLU A 93 -15.37 -2.21 -0.34
N MET A 94 -14.44 -1.76 -1.20
CA MET A 94 -13.33 -2.56 -1.75
C MET A 94 -12.04 -2.42 -0.92
N GLU A 95 -12.02 -1.53 0.09
CA GLU A 95 -10.81 -1.22 0.84
C GLU A 95 -10.26 -2.41 1.62
N HIS A 96 -8.94 -2.46 1.73
CA HIS A 96 -8.27 -3.28 2.72
C HIS A 96 -8.56 -2.76 4.14
N HIS A 97 -8.62 -3.64 5.14
CA HIS A 97 -8.87 -3.25 6.54
C HIS A 97 -7.96 -2.12 7.03
N SER A 98 -6.73 -2.03 6.52
CA SER A 98 -5.79 -0.94 6.86
C SER A 98 -6.30 0.44 6.47
N ASP A 99 -7.19 0.53 5.48
CA ASP A 99 -7.78 1.78 5.00
C ASP A 99 -9.27 1.93 5.39
N ILE A 100 -9.75 1.11 6.31
CA ILE A 100 -11.06 1.26 6.93
C ILE A 100 -10.91 1.56 8.43
N VAL A 101 -10.19 0.69 9.14
CA VAL A 101 -10.15 0.69 10.61
C VAL A 101 -9.61 2.00 11.21
N PRO A 102 -8.53 2.61 10.69
CA PRO A 102 -8.05 3.88 11.24
C PRO A 102 -9.09 5.01 11.19
N TRP A 103 -9.89 5.04 10.12
CA TRP A 103 -10.96 6.03 9.95
C TRP A 103 -12.16 5.77 10.86
N GLN A 104 -12.52 4.49 11.08
CA GLN A 104 -13.53 4.11 12.08
C GLN A 104 -13.10 4.55 13.49
N MET A 105 -11.85 4.28 13.87
CA MET A 105 -11.28 4.72 15.15
C MET A 105 -11.27 6.25 15.27
N LEU A 106 -10.99 6.97 14.18
CA LEU A 106 -11.04 8.43 14.17
C LEU A 106 -12.49 8.95 14.27
N ALA A 107 -13.43 8.29 13.59
CA ALA A 107 -14.85 8.64 13.64
C ALA A 107 -15.44 8.50 15.06
N GLU A 108 -15.05 7.46 15.79
CA GLU A 108 -15.43 7.27 17.19
C GLU A 108 -14.93 8.43 18.09
N ARG A 109 -13.71 8.93 17.85
CA ARG A 109 -13.12 10.00 18.66
C ARG A 109 -13.61 11.39 18.28
N LYS A 110 -13.76 11.67 17.00
CA LYS A 110 -14.04 13.02 16.47
C LYS A 110 -15.46 13.22 15.97
N ALA A 111 -16.26 12.16 15.90
CA ALA A 111 -17.62 12.18 15.33
C ALA A 111 -17.64 12.72 13.89
N ILE A 112 -16.65 12.33 13.07
CA ILE A 112 -16.68 12.49 11.62
C ILE A 112 -17.64 11.47 11.00
N GLU A 113 -18.16 11.77 9.81
CA GLU A 113 -19.02 10.89 9.04
C GLU A 113 -18.19 10.05 8.07
N LEU A 114 -18.44 8.73 8.04
CA LEU A 114 -17.84 7.83 7.05
C LEU A 114 -18.90 7.46 6.02
N ARG A 115 -18.59 7.67 4.75
CA ARG A 115 -19.43 7.22 3.62
C ARG A 115 -18.68 6.19 2.81
N TYR A 116 -19.40 5.16 2.38
CA TYR A 116 -18.79 4.05 1.62
C TYR A 116 -19.39 3.99 0.22
N ILE A 117 -18.50 3.95 -0.78
CA ILE A 117 -18.87 3.75 -2.17
C ILE A 117 -19.17 2.27 -2.37
N PRO A 118 -20.37 1.92 -2.86
CA PRO A 118 -20.74 0.54 -3.10
C PRO A 118 -19.87 -0.11 -4.18
N VAL A 119 -19.75 -1.44 -4.07
CA VAL A 119 -19.23 -2.30 -5.14
C VAL A 119 -20.42 -3.00 -5.81
N ILE A 120 -20.56 -2.82 -7.12
CA ILE A 120 -21.59 -3.45 -7.95
C ILE A 120 -20.89 -4.27 -9.04
N ASP A 121 -21.19 -5.54 -9.14
CA ASP A 121 -20.59 -6.48 -10.10
C ASP A 121 -19.04 -6.46 -10.10
N GLY A 122 -18.45 -6.18 -8.94
CA GLY A 122 -17.01 -6.13 -8.74
C GLY A 122 -16.38 -4.75 -8.99
N GLU A 123 -17.09 -3.77 -9.51
CA GLU A 123 -16.61 -2.41 -9.80
C GLU A 123 -17.18 -1.40 -8.80
N LEU A 124 -16.51 -0.25 -8.64
CA LEU A 124 -17.00 0.86 -7.83
C LEU A 124 -18.17 1.57 -8.53
N ASP A 125 -19.25 1.83 -7.79
CA ASP A 125 -20.39 2.63 -8.26
C ASP A 125 -19.99 4.11 -8.30
N LEU A 126 -19.63 4.62 -9.47
CA LEU A 126 -19.22 6.00 -9.65
C LEU A 126 -20.39 7.00 -9.57
N ASP A 127 -21.64 6.57 -9.81
CA ASP A 127 -22.81 7.44 -9.64
C ASP A 127 -23.06 7.67 -8.13
N ALA A 128 -22.93 6.63 -7.31
CA ALA A 128 -22.97 6.76 -5.85
C ALA A 128 -21.78 7.56 -5.29
N PHE A 129 -20.61 7.50 -5.96
CA PHE A 129 -19.44 8.28 -5.59
C PHE A 129 -19.69 9.79 -5.67
N ASP A 130 -20.30 10.27 -6.76
CA ASP A 130 -20.60 11.70 -6.93
C ASP A 130 -21.51 12.23 -5.80
N VAL A 131 -22.47 11.43 -5.36
CA VAL A 131 -23.36 11.76 -4.22
C VAL A 131 -22.59 11.76 -2.90
N ALA A 132 -21.69 10.80 -2.71
CA ALA A 132 -20.90 10.68 -1.47
C ALA A 132 -19.88 11.81 -1.28
N LEU A 133 -19.48 12.48 -2.37
CA LEU A 133 -18.52 13.59 -2.35
C LEU A 133 -19.09 14.87 -1.72
N GLU A 134 -20.40 15.00 -1.53
CA GLU A 134 -20.97 16.21 -0.95
C GLU A 134 -20.41 16.48 0.46
N GLY A 135 -19.66 17.57 0.60
CA GLY A 135 -19.01 17.96 1.87
C GLY A 135 -17.80 17.12 2.25
N ALA A 136 -17.32 16.23 1.38
CA ALA A 136 -16.14 15.41 1.65
C ALA A 136 -14.88 16.26 1.88
N LYS A 137 -14.09 15.86 2.88
CA LYS A 137 -12.77 16.44 3.21
C LYS A 137 -11.64 15.53 2.79
N LEU A 138 -11.88 14.23 2.77
CA LEU A 138 -10.91 13.21 2.38
C LEU A 138 -11.63 12.10 1.62
N VAL A 139 -10.98 11.58 0.59
CA VAL A 139 -11.36 10.37 -0.12
C VAL A 139 -10.20 9.37 0.02
N CYS A 140 -10.49 8.20 0.55
CA CYS A 140 -9.55 7.08 0.64
C CYS A 140 -9.97 6.02 -0.36
N VAL A 141 -9.05 5.60 -1.23
CA VAL A 141 -9.37 4.61 -2.27
C VAL A 141 -8.20 3.66 -2.52
N VAL A 142 -8.50 2.37 -2.57
CA VAL A 142 -7.54 1.37 -3.04
C VAL A 142 -7.35 1.51 -4.55
N HIS A 143 -6.09 1.67 -4.98
CA HIS A 143 -5.76 1.77 -6.40
C HIS A 143 -6.08 0.46 -7.14
N THR A 144 -5.62 -0.65 -6.60
CA THR A 144 -5.81 -1.98 -7.17
C THR A 144 -6.24 -2.94 -6.07
N SER A 145 -7.38 -3.60 -6.27
CA SER A 145 -7.95 -4.53 -5.29
C SER A 145 -7.03 -5.72 -5.03
N ASN A 146 -6.72 -5.97 -3.77
CA ASN A 146 -5.96 -7.14 -3.35
C ASN A 146 -6.75 -8.45 -3.45
N VAL A 147 -8.06 -8.37 -3.66
CA VAL A 147 -8.97 -9.52 -3.81
C VAL A 147 -9.30 -9.78 -5.27
N LEU A 148 -9.83 -8.78 -5.97
CA LEU A 148 -10.33 -8.92 -7.34
C LEU A 148 -9.24 -8.70 -8.39
N GLY A 149 -8.17 -7.99 -8.03
CA GLY A 149 -7.15 -7.55 -8.96
C GLY A 149 -7.55 -6.33 -9.79
N ILE A 150 -8.79 -5.86 -9.67
CA ILE A 150 -9.31 -4.72 -10.43
C ILE A 150 -8.48 -3.47 -10.14
N ARG A 151 -8.08 -2.77 -11.19
CA ARG A 151 -7.55 -1.41 -11.15
C ARG A 151 -8.71 -0.43 -11.15
N ASN A 152 -8.91 0.26 -10.04
CA ASN A 152 -9.94 1.30 -9.95
C ASN A 152 -9.61 2.51 -10.85
N PRO A 153 -10.63 3.26 -11.32
CA PRO A 153 -10.44 4.45 -12.17
C PRO A 153 -9.99 5.66 -11.35
N VAL A 154 -8.81 5.54 -10.70
CA VAL A 154 -8.31 6.50 -9.70
C VAL A 154 -8.12 7.90 -10.25
N GLU A 155 -7.80 8.04 -11.54
CA GLU A 155 -7.69 9.35 -12.21
C GLU A 155 -9.01 10.12 -12.19
N LYS A 156 -10.13 9.42 -12.44
CA LYS A 156 -11.49 10.01 -12.39
C LYS A 156 -11.87 10.35 -10.95
N ILE A 157 -11.60 9.43 -10.02
CA ILE A 157 -11.89 9.60 -8.59
C ILE A 157 -11.12 10.81 -8.03
N ILE A 158 -9.84 10.93 -8.34
CA ILE A 158 -8.99 12.05 -7.92
C ILE A 158 -9.52 13.38 -8.50
N ALA A 159 -9.87 13.41 -9.79
CA ALA A 159 -10.39 14.61 -10.43
C ALA A 159 -11.71 15.06 -9.78
N ALA A 160 -12.62 14.15 -9.51
CA ALA A 160 -13.91 14.45 -8.86
C ALA A 160 -13.72 14.92 -7.42
N ALA A 161 -12.89 14.25 -6.61
CA ALA A 161 -12.60 14.66 -5.23
C ALA A 161 -11.97 16.06 -5.17
N LYS A 162 -11.02 16.36 -6.05
CA LYS A 162 -10.43 17.69 -6.17
C LYS A 162 -11.44 18.78 -6.53
N SER A 163 -12.46 18.46 -7.35
CA SER A 163 -13.48 19.43 -7.74
C SER A 163 -14.29 19.94 -6.56
N VAL A 164 -14.39 19.17 -5.47
CA VAL A 164 -15.04 19.55 -4.22
C VAL A 164 -14.06 20.00 -3.13
N GLY A 165 -12.75 20.02 -3.43
CA GLY A 165 -11.71 20.44 -2.49
C GLY A 165 -11.32 19.36 -1.45
N ALA A 166 -11.68 18.09 -1.68
CA ALA A 166 -11.29 16.98 -0.83
C ALA A 166 -9.84 16.55 -1.10
N ARG A 167 -9.13 16.13 -0.02
CA ARG A 167 -7.84 15.45 -0.13
C ARG A 167 -8.01 14.00 -0.58
N ILE A 168 -6.95 13.42 -1.16
CA ILE A 168 -6.95 12.03 -1.65
C ILE A 168 -5.85 11.23 -0.96
N LEU A 169 -6.24 10.12 -0.32
CA LEU A 169 -5.35 9.05 0.10
C LEU A 169 -5.52 7.84 -0.83
N LEU A 170 -4.42 7.40 -1.42
CA LEU A 170 -4.38 6.26 -2.31
C LEU A 170 -3.66 5.08 -1.63
N ASP A 171 -4.37 3.97 -1.38
CA ASP A 171 -3.71 2.70 -1.06
C ASP A 171 -3.19 2.07 -2.36
N ALA A 172 -1.89 2.22 -2.60
CA ALA A 172 -1.20 1.71 -3.78
C ALA A 172 -0.43 0.40 -3.50
N ALA A 173 -0.74 -0.30 -2.39
CA ALA A 173 0.00 -1.49 -1.97
C ALA A 173 0.03 -2.61 -3.02
N GLN A 174 -1.02 -2.73 -3.85
CA GLN A 174 -1.08 -3.70 -4.95
C GLN A 174 -0.75 -3.09 -6.31
N ALA A 175 -0.68 -1.77 -6.44
CA ALA A 175 -0.38 -1.09 -7.69
C ALA A 175 1.12 -0.96 -7.94
N VAL A 176 1.88 -0.41 -6.98
CA VAL A 176 3.32 -0.13 -7.14
C VAL A 176 4.19 -1.34 -7.48
N PRO A 177 3.82 -2.59 -7.12
CA PRO A 177 4.56 -3.77 -7.58
C PRO A 177 4.42 -4.04 -9.07
N HIS A 178 3.31 -3.63 -9.69
CA HIS A 178 2.92 -4.03 -11.04
C HIS A 178 3.03 -2.91 -12.07
N GLU A 179 2.95 -1.66 -11.66
CA GLU A 179 2.97 -0.51 -12.56
C GLU A 179 3.84 0.66 -12.06
N MET A 180 4.21 1.53 -13.00
CA MET A 180 4.87 2.80 -12.69
C MET A 180 3.82 3.87 -12.49
N ILE A 181 3.85 4.52 -11.34
CA ILE A 181 2.93 5.60 -10.99
C ILE A 181 3.73 6.91 -10.91
N ASP A 182 3.37 7.90 -11.70
CA ASP A 182 3.84 9.27 -11.51
C ASP A 182 2.93 9.96 -10.49
N PHE A 183 3.40 10.07 -9.24
CA PHE A 183 2.61 10.58 -8.13
C PHE A 183 2.20 12.05 -8.32
N GLN A 184 3.10 12.89 -8.86
CA GLN A 184 2.77 14.30 -9.14
C GLN A 184 1.75 14.42 -10.26
N GLN A 185 1.92 13.68 -11.34
CA GLN A 185 0.99 13.70 -12.49
C GLN A 185 -0.38 13.16 -12.09
N LEU A 186 -0.43 12.09 -11.31
CA LEU A 186 -1.66 11.50 -10.78
C LEU A 186 -2.41 12.49 -9.87
N GLY A 187 -1.65 13.23 -9.08
CA GLY A 187 -2.15 14.33 -8.27
C GLY A 187 -2.88 13.90 -7.01
N ALA A 188 -2.64 12.72 -6.48
CA ALA A 188 -3.05 12.36 -5.13
C ALA A 188 -2.32 13.21 -4.07
N ASP A 189 -2.89 13.33 -2.87
CA ASP A 189 -2.24 14.05 -1.77
C ASP A 189 -1.36 13.11 -0.96
N PHE A 190 -1.78 11.85 -0.81
CA PHE A 190 -1.10 10.79 -0.08
C PHE A 190 -1.11 9.51 -0.90
N MET A 191 0.00 8.76 -0.89
CA MET A 191 0.08 7.43 -1.49
C MET A 191 0.86 6.48 -0.59
N ALA A 192 0.21 5.42 -0.12
CA ALA A 192 0.74 4.45 0.85
C ALA A 192 1.05 3.11 0.20
N PHE A 193 2.22 2.52 0.51
CA PHE A 193 2.61 1.18 0.02
C PHE A 193 3.72 0.53 0.86
N SER A 194 3.99 -0.75 0.59
CA SER A 194 4.92 -1.59 1.35
C SER A 194 5.98 -2.23 0.46
N ALA A 195 7.22 -2.28 0.94
CA ALA A 195 8.35 -2.89 0.26
C ALA A 195 8.16 -4.40 0.01
N HIS A 196 7.58 -5.12 0.96
CA HIS A 196 7.48 -6.58 0.92
C HIS A 196 6.59 -7.12 -0.21
N LYS A 197 5.80 -6.28 -0.87
CA LYS A 197 4.99 -6.66 -2.05
C LYS A 197 5.71 -6.39 -3.38
N MET A 198 6.88 -5.73 -3.35
CA MET A 198 7.69 -5.41 -4.52
C MET A 198 9.14 -5.91 -4.38
N CYS A 199 9.32 -7.16 -3.96
CA CYS A 199 10.60 -7.84 -3.71
C CYS A 199 11.47 -7.25 -2.58
N GLY A 200 11.04 -6.18 -1.94
CA GLY A 200 11.74 -5.55 -0.81
C GLY A 200 11.53 -6.28 0.51
N PRO A 201 12.20 -5.85 1.58
CA PRO A 201 12.08 -6.45 2.91
C PRO A 201 10.67 -6.31 3.52
N THR A 202 10.35 -7.13 4.50
CA THR A 202 9.23 -6.91 5.43
C THR A 202 9.59 -5.80 6.42
N GLY A 203 8.58 -5.21 7.08
CA GLY A 203 8.80 -4.24 8.16
C GLY A 203 9.17 -2.84 7.68
N ILE A 204 9.11 -2.56 6.37
CA ILE A 204 9.33 -1.23 5.81
C ILE A 204 8.33 -0.92 4.69
N GLY A 205 7.93 0.35 4.60
CA GLY A 205 7.05 0.90 3.59
C GLY A 205 7.24 2.41 3.48
N ALA A 206 6.39 3.06 2.70
CA ALA A 206 6.45 4.51 2.52
C ALA A 206 5.07 5.13 2.42
N LEU A 207 5.01 6.40 2.84
CA LEU A 207 3.99 7.35 2.51
C LEU A 207 4.59 8.43 1.62
N LEU A 208 4.14 8.54 0.37
CA LEU A 208 4.42 9.72 -0.44
C LEU A 208 3.37 10.78 -0.15
N VAL A 209 3.81 12.04 -0.06
CA VAL A 209 2.94 13.16 0.31
C VAL A 209 3.25 14.34 -0.59
N ASN A 210 2.23 15.05 -1.07
CA ASN A 210 2.48 16.33 -1.74
C ASN A 210 2.81 17.44 -0.72
N ASP A 211 3.49 18.50 -1.15
CA ASP A 211 3.99 19.53 -0.24
C ASP A 211 2.85 20.23 0.54
N ASN A 212 1.71 20.50 -0.10
CA ASN A 212 0.58 21.17 0.56
C ASN A 212 -0.02 20.31 1.68
N ALA A 213 -0.21 19.02 1.43
CA ALA A 213 -0.71 18.10 2.45
C ALA A 213 0.32 17.85 3.55
N PHE A 214 1.62 17.83 3.20
CA PHE A 214 2.71 17.69 4.16
C PHE A 214 2.75 18.84 5.18
N ASP A 215 2.51 20.06 4.73
CA ASP A 215 2.50 21.25 5.60
C ASP A 215 1.31 21.26 6.57
N GLU A 216 0.24 20.54 6.25
CA GLU A 216 -0.95 20.35 7.11
C GLU A 216 -0.82 19.22 8.14
N MET A 217 0.27 18.42 8.07
CA MET A 217 0.49 17.27 8.95
C MET A 217 1.24 17.65 10.20
N GLU A 218 0.79 17.18 11.37
CA GLU A 218 1.46 17.31 12.66
C GLU A 218 2.24 16.04 13.04
N PRO A 219 3.22 16.10 13.93
CA PRO A 219 3.96 14.92 14.38
C PRO A 219 3.05 13.79 14.84
N PHE A 220 3.39 12.56 14.43
CA PHE A 220 2.63 11.33 14.77
C PHE A 220 3.21 10.64 16.01
N MET A 221 4.53 10.43 16.02
CA MET A 221 5.27 9.83 17.12
C MET A 221 6.33 10.81 17.64
N GLY A 222 6.45 10.92 18.96
CA GLY A 222 7.50 11.72 19.59
C GLY A 222 8.71 10.87 19.98
N GLY A 223 9.92 11.40 19.77
CA GLY A 223 11.16 10.72 20.13
C GLY A 223 12.41 11.45 19.66
N GLY A 224 13.52 10.72 19.62
CA GLY A 224 14.75 11.22 18.99
C GLY A 224 14.59 11.32 17.47
N ASP A 225 15.50 11.99 16.81
CA ASP A 225 15.62 12.28 15.38
C ASP A 225 14.56 13.23 14.80
N MET A 226 13.31 13.13 15.20
CA MET A 226 12.21 13.95 14.68
C MET A 226 12.19 15.38 15.26
N ILE A 227 13.02 15.69 16.24
CA ILE A 227 13.09 16.98 16.96
C ILE A 227 14.23 17.87 16.47
N GLN A 228 14.05 19.18 16.55
CA GLN A 228 15.13 20.17 16.45
C GLN A 228 15.70 20.51 17.83
N THR A 229 14.83 20.87 18.78
CA THR A 229 15.22 21.21 20.15
C THR A 229 14.25 20.54 21.13
N VAL A 230 14.77 20.18 22.30
CA VAL A 230 13.98 19.71 23.44
C VAL A 230 14.44 20.46 24.69
N THR A 231 13.49 21.05 25.41
CA THR A 231 13.66 21.64 26.74
C THR A 231 12.67 20.97 27.70
N LEU A 232 12.75 21.33 28.98
CA LEU A 232 11.77 20.86 29.99
C LEU A 232 10.38 21.47 29.76
N GLU A 233 10.30 22.59 29.06
CA GLU A 233 9.07 23.34 28.80
C GLU A 233 8.40 22.94 27.47
N GLY A 234 9.15 22.35 26.52
CA GLY A 234 8.60 21.99 25.22
C GLY A 234 9.64 21.55 24.20
N SER A 235 9.16 21.19 23.02
CA SER A 235 9.96 20.69 21.91
C SER A 235 9.62 21.40 20.60
N THR A 236 10.61 21.51 19.70
CA THR A 236 10.42 21.88 18.30
C THR A 236 10.80 20.70 17.41
N TYR A 237 10.21 20.63 16.25
CA TYR A 237 10.29 19.46 15.36
C TYR A 237 11.05 19.77 14.08
N GLN A 238 11.54 18.73 13.41
CA GLN A 238 12.10 18.81 12.06
C GLN A 238 11.06 19.36 11.08
N THR A 239 11.51 19.98 9.99
CA THR A 239 10.64 20.57 8.95
C THR A 239 10.58 19.70 7.68
N ASN A 240 11.29 18.59 7.66
CA ASN A 240 11.35 17.63 6.58
C ASN A 240 10.67 16.29 6.99
N GLU A 241 10.81 15.26 6.18
CA GLU A 241 10.19 13.95 6.40
C GLU A 241 10.55 13.30 7.74
N HIS A 242 11.73 13.63 8.28
CA HIS A 242 12.17 13.13 9.60
C HIS A 242 11.23 13.57 10.75
N LYS A 243 10.40 14.61 10.54
CA LYS A 243 9.33 14.97 11.50
C LYS A 243 8.44 13.79 11.87
N PHE A 244 8.32 12.78 11.00
CA PHE A 244 7.45 11.62 11.15
C PHE A 244 8.21 10.33 11.46
N GLU A 245 9.54 10.36 11.56
CA GLU A 245 10.41 9.20 11.71
C GLU A 245 11.14 9.23 13.06
N ALA A 246 10.40 8.98 14.15
CA ALA A 246 10.94 9.02 15.49
C ALA A 246 11.77 7.79 15.84
N GLY A 247 12.93 8.00 16.47
CA GLY A 247 13.82 6.93 16.95
C GLY A 247 14.75 6.38 15.87
N THR A 248 15.51 5.34 16.20
CA THR A 248 16.40 4.67 15.25
C THR A 248 15.58 4.01 14.15
N PRO A 249 15.80 4.36 12.87
CA PRO A 249 14.99 3.83 11.78
C PRO A 249 15.37 2.38 11.41
N ARG A 250 14.63 1.80 10.48
CA ARG A 250 14.83 0.45 9.94
C ARG A 250 15.95 0.45 8.91
N ILE A 251 17.21 0.58 9.37
CA ILE A 251 18.36 0.87 8.51
C ILE A 251 18.62 -0.27 7.52
N ALA A 252 18.71 -1.49 7.99
CA ALA A 252 18.96 -2.66 7.13
C ALA A 252 17.85 -2.88 6.11
N GLU A 253 16.60 -2.67 6.52
CA GLU A 253 15.44 -2.77 5.63
C GLU A 253 15.46 -1.64 4.59
N GLY A 254 15.88 -0.43 4.94
CA GLY A 254 16.07 0.68 4.00
C GLY A 254 17.12 0.35 2.95
N VAL A 255 18.28 -0.15 3.37
CA VAL A 255 19.35 -0.62 2.47
C VAL A 255 18.85 -1.75 1.56
N GLY A 256 18.14 -2.74 2.11
CA GLY A 256 17.54 -3.82 1.34
C GLY A 256 16.47 -3.33 0.34
N TRP A 257 15.66 -2.35 0.73
CA TRP A 257 14.66 -1.79 -0.17
C TRP A 257 15.28 -0.95 -1.29
N ALA A 258 16.34 -0.20 -1.03
CA ALA A 258 17.12 0.48 -2.07
C ALA A 258 17.60 -0.51 -3.14
N ALA A 259 18.11 -1.68 -2.73
CA ALA A 259 18.51 -2.73 -3.65
C ALA A 259 17.33 -3.31 -4.46
N ALA A 260 16.16 -3.46 -3.84
CA ALA A 260 14.95 -3.89 -4.54
C ALA A 260 14.48 -2.85 -5.58
N LEU A 261 14.50 -1.56 -5.22
CA LEU A 261 14.11 -0.45 -6.11
C LEU A 261 15.06 -0.35 -7.31
N ASP A 262 16.35 -0.49 -7.10
CA ASP A 262 17.34 -0.54 -8.18
C ASP A 262 17.10 -1.77 -9.09
N TRP A 263 16.86 -2.95 -8.51
CA TRP A 263 16.58 -4.15 -9.27
C TRP A 263 15.31 -4.02 -10.12
N ILE A 264 14.19 -3.60 -9.52
CA ILE A 264 12.90 -3.49 -10.22
C ILE A 264 12.91 -2.37 -11.29
N SER A 265 13.81 -1.38 -11.17
CA SER A 265 13.97 -0.33 -12.19
C SER A 265 14.49 -0.87 -13.54
N LYS A 266 15.11 -2.05 -13.52
CA LYS A 266 15.67 -2.75 -14.69
C LYS A 266 14.69 -3.77 -15.29
N VAL A 267 13.51 -3.93 -14.70
CA VAL A 267 12.46 -4.86 -15.14
C VAL A 267 11.47 -4.13 -16.05
N ASP A 268 11.18 -4.69 -17.22
CA ASP A 268 10.06 -4.22 -18.06
C ASP A 268 8.72 -4.68 -17.46
N LEU A 269 8.20 -3.87 -16.53
CA LEU A 269 6.94 -4.18 -15.84
C LEU A 269 5.77 -4.32 -16.81
N GLN A 270 5.73 -3.55 -17.92
CA GLN A 270 4.63 -3.61 -18.87
C GLN A 270 4.61 -4.95 -19.63
N GLN A 271 5.77 -5.42 -20.07
CA GLN A 271 5.88 -6.73 -20.72
C GLN A 271 5.51 -7.85 -19.77
N HIS A 272 6.02 -7.80 -18.52
CA HIS A 272 5.68 -8.78 -17.48
C HIS A 272 4.19 -8.76 -17.15
N HIS A 273 3.58 -7.59 -17.00
CA HIS A 273 2.16 -7.44 -16.74
C HIS A 273 1.31 -8.16 -17.78
N LYS A 274 1.55 -7.93 -19.08
CA LYS A 274 0.86 -8.63 -20.17
C LYS A 274 1.00 -10.16 -20.08
N ARG A 275 2.21 -10.65 -19.79
CA ARG A 275 2.47 -12.08 -19.61
C ARG A 275 1.70 -12.65 -18.42
N LEU A 276 1.73 -11.97 -17.29
CA LEU A 276 1.06 -12.42 -16.07
C LEU A 276 -0.46 -12.45 -16.24
N LEU A 277 -1.04 -11.43 -16.90
CA LEU A 277 -2.48 -11.42 -17.23
C LEU A 277 -2.86 -12.57 -18.15
N SER A 278 -2.05 -12.90 -19.16
CA SER A 278 -2.31 -14.04 -20.04
C SER A 278 -2.35 -15.36 -19.26
N ILE A 279 -1.42 -15.54 -18.30
CA ILE A 279 -1.41 -16.73 -17.44
C ILE A 279 -2.64 -16.74 -16.52
N ALA A 280 -2.96 -15.61 -15.88
CA ALA A 280 -4.11 -15.49 -14.99
C ALA A 280 -5.44 -15.76 -15.74
N THR A 281 -5.57 -15.27 -16.97
CA THR A 281 -6.73 -15.53 -17.84
C THR A 281 -6.85 -17.02 -18.18
N SER A 282 -5.74 -17.70 -18.46
CA SER A 282 -5.75 -19.16 -18.70
C SER A 282 -6.16 -19.94 -17.45
N ILE A 283 -5.70 -19.52 -16.27
CA ILE A 283 -6.11 -20.10 -14.98
C ILE A 283 -7.63 -19.88 -14.78
N LYS A 284 -8.13 -18.66 -14.98
CA LYS A 284 -9.55 -18.33 -14.87
C LYS A 284 -10.40 -19.22 -15.74
N SER A 285 -10.09 -19.33 -17.05
CA SER A 285 -10.83 -20.16 -18.00
C SER A 285 -10.86 -21.63 -17.55
N SER A 286 -9.70 -22.16 -17.15
CA SER A 286 -9.60 -23.55 -16.67
C SER A 286 -10.40 -23.80 -15.39
N LEU A 287 -10.48 -22.84 -14.48
CA LEU A 287 -11.27 -22.94 -13.25
C LEU A 287 -12.77 -22.92 -13.58
N GLN A 288 -13.20 -22.02 -14.47
CA GLN A 288 -14.59 -21.89 -14.90
C GLN A 288 -15.09 -23.14 -15.64
N GLU A 289 -14.27 -23.72 -16.52
CA GLU A 289 -14.56 -24.99 -17.21
C GLU A 289 -14.77 -26.17 -16.22
N ARG A 290 -14.18 -26.07 -15.02
CA ARG A 290 -14.34 -27.05 -13.94
C ARG A 290 -15.45 -26.70 -12.95
N GLY A 291 -16.29 -25.70 -13.27
CA GLY A 291 -17.46 -25.33 -12.47
C GLY A 291 -17.14 -24.47 -11.25
N MET A 292 -15.98 -23.86 -11.17
CA MET A 292 -15.62 -22.91 -10.10
C MET A 292 -16.15 -21.52 -10.42
N THR A 293 -16.54 -20.78 -9.40
CA THR A 293 -16.90 -19.36 -9.53
C THR A 293 -15.65 -18.52 -9.40
N VAL A 294 -15.32 -17.71 -10.41
CA VAL A 294 -14.17 -16.80 -10.41
C VAL A 294 -14.68 -15.37 -10.33
N TYR A 295 -14.16 -14.62 -9.36
CA TYR A 295 -14.58 -13.24 -9.05
C TYR A 295 -13.72 -12.18 -9.73
N SER A 296 -12.48 -12.52 -10.13
CA SER A 296 -11.55 -11.60 -10.80
C SER A 296 -11.93 -11.39 -12.26
N PRO A 297 -12.19 -10.15 -12.73
CA PRO A 297 -12.57 -9.89 -14.13
C PRO A 297 -11.40 -10.04 -15.09
N LEU A 298 -10.17 -9.65 -14.68
CA LEU A 298 -8.94 -9.69 -15.46
C LEU A 298 -9.01 -8.85 -16.75
N GLY A 299 -9.40 -7.59 -16.57
CA GLY A 299 -9.28 -6.57 -17.60
C GLY A 299 -7.81 -6.26 -17.97
N PRO A 300 -7.57 -5.48 -19.01
CA PRO A 300 -6.23 -5.25 -19.56
C PRO A 300 -5.29 -4.52 -18.57
N ASP A 301 -5.83 -3.77 -17.64
CA ASP A 301 -5.09 -2.98 -16.65
C ASP A 301 -5.13 -3.61 -15.24
N ASP A 302 -5.84 -4.74 -15.07
CA ASP A 302 -6.00 -5.41 -13.79
C ASP A 302 -4.72 -6.16 -13.37
N ALA A 303 -4.50 -6.32 -12.07
CA ALA A 303 -3.42 -7.16 -11.56
C ALA A 303 -3.72 -8.66 -11.83
N ALA A 304 -2.67 -9.45 -11.97
CA ALA A 304 -2.77 -10.90 -12.20
C ALA A 304 -3.12 -11.64 -10.89
N VAL A 305 -4.32 -11.36 -10.38
CA VAL A 305 -4.92 -11.95 -9.19
C VAL A 305 -6.16 -12.73 -9.60
N VAL A 306 -6.27 -13.99 -9.18
CA VAL A 306 -7.40 -14.86 -9.46
C VAL A 306 -8.03 -15.31 -8.15
N SER A 307 -9.16 -14.72 -7.80
CA SER A 307 -9.96 -15.10 -6.63
C SER A 307 -11.15 -15.95 -7.06
N PHE A 308 -11.33 -17.10 -6.43
CA PHE A 308 -12.36 -18.06 -6.81
C PHE A 308 -12.88 -18.87 -5.63
N THR A 309 -14.03 -19.54 -5.83
CA THR A 309 -14.59 -20.53 -4.90
C THR A 309 -14.90 -21.83 -5.64
N HIS A 310 -14.82 -22.94 -4.91
CA HIS A 310 -15.31 -24.24 -5.38
C HIS A 310 -16.77 -24.43 -4.92
N PRO A 311 -17.67 -25.03 -5.72
CA PRO A 311 -19.08 -25.10 -5.39
C PRO A 311 -19.40 -25.93 -4.13
N THR A 312 -18.55 -26.88 -3.74
CA THR A 312 -18.80 -27.80 -2.63
C THR A 312 -17.65 -27.96 -1.64
N ILE A 313 -16.43 -27.48 -1.97
CA ILE A 313 -15.25 -27.60 -1.10
C ILE A 313 -14.98 -26.25 -0.45
N HIS A 314 -14.82 -26.24 0.88
CA HIS A 314 -14.46 -25.03 1.60
C HIS A 314 -13.10 -24.47 1.13
N PRO A 315 -12.92 -23.14 1.02
CA PRO A 315 -11.68 -22.56 0.53
C PRO A 315 -10.40 -23.07 1.22
N GLU A 316 -10.41 -23.23 2.54
CA GLU A 316 -9.25 -23.74 3.30
C GLU A 316 -8.90 -25.19 2.93
N ASP A 317 -9.92 -26.06 2.78
CA ASP A 317 -9.69 -27.47 2.44
C ASP A 317 -9.16 -27.58 1.02
N PHE A 318 -9.68 -26.78 0.10
CA PHE A 318 -9.16 -26.72 -1.28
C PHE A 318 -7.70 -26.26 -1.32
N ALA A 319 -7.36 -25.23 -0.54
CA ALA A 319 -5.97 -24.77 -0.45
C ALA A 319 -5.02 -25.80 0.14
N ARG A 320 -5.46 -26.61 1.14
CA ARG A 320 -4.67 -27.74 1.67
C ARG A 320 -4.43 -28.82 0.60
N LEU A 321 -5.41 -29.07 -0.26
CA LEU A 321 -5.23 -29.99 -1.39
C LEU A 321 -4.22 -29.46 -2.42
N LEU A 322 -4.22 -28.13 -2.68
CA LEU A 322 -3.22 -27.51 -3.55
C LEU A 322 -1.83 -27.53 -2.92
N ASP A 323 -1.72 -27.23 -1.61
CA ASP A 323 -0.44 -27.28 -0.88
C ASP A 323 0.18 -28.67 -0.89
N ALA A 324 -0.64 -29.74 -0.75
CA ALA A 324 -0.17 -31.11 -0.90
C ALA A 324 0.39 -31.42 -2.31
N GLN A 325 0.07 -30.60 -3.32
CA GLN A 325 0.64 -30.65 -4.67
C GLN A 325 1.76 -29.62 -4.88
N GLY A 326 2.22 -28.95 -3.83
CA GLY A 326 3.28 -27.93 -3.88
C GLY A 326 2.83 -26.60 -4.47
N ILE A 327 1.52 -26.27 -4.41
CA ILE A 327 0.95 -25.00 -4.89
C ILE A 327 0.46 -24.18 -3.71
N ALA A 328 1.20 -23.10 -3.38
CA ALA A 328 0.85 -22.20 -2.29
C ALA A 328 -0.08 -21.08 -2.77
N VAL A 329 -1.29 -21.03 -2.21
CA VAL A 329 -2.31 -19.99 -2.42
C VAL A 329 -2.77 -19.44 -1.07
N ARG A 330 -3.53 -18.37 -1.06
CA ARG A 330 -4.14 -17.81 0.14
C ARG A 330 -5.65 -18.06 0.18
N THR A 331 -6.22 -18.18 1.39
CA THR A 331 -7.66 -18.31 1.60
C THR A 331 -8.20 -17.32 2.62
N GLY A 332 -9.52 -17.14 2.64
CA GLY A 332 -10.25 -16.33 3.59
C GLY A 332 -10.70 -14.99 3.01
N HIS A 333 -10.91 -14.02 3.87
CA HIS A 333 -11.43 -12.70 3.49
C HIS A 333 -10.35 -11.71 3.00
N HIS A 334 -9.07 -12.10 2.95
CA HIS A 334 -7.95 -11.29 2.44
C HIS A 334 -7.84 -9.88 3.05
N CYS A 335 -8.27 -9.71 4.31
CA CYS A 335 -8.39 -8.42 4.99
C CYS A 335 -9.32 -7.41 4.28
N ALA A 336 -10.38 -7.90 3.63
CA ALA A 336 -11.41 -7.13 2.93
C ALA A 336 -12.80 -7.75 3.18
N GLN A 337 -13.20 -7.86 4.45
CA GLN A 337 -14.48 -8.47 4.84
C GLN A 337 -15.70 -7.80 4.21
N PRO A 338 -15.82 -6.44 4.16
CA PRO A 338 -16.95 -5.81 3.49
C PRO A 338 -17.12 -6.24 2.03
N LEU A 339 -16.00 -6.42 1.31
CA LEU A 339 -16.04 -6.93 -0.06
C LEU A 339 -16.50 -8.39 -0.13
N MET A 340 -16.10 -9.26 0.83
CA MET A 340 -16.60 -10.64 0.87
C MET A 340 -18.11 -10.69 1.08
N ASP A 341 -18.65 -9.82 1.96
CA ASP A 341 -20.09 -9.70 2.18
C ASP A 341 -20.83 -9.28 0.90
N LYS A 342 -20.26 -8.37 0.10
CA LYS A 342 -20.79 -7.97 -1.21
C LYS A 342 -20.76 -9.08 -2.25
N LEU A 343 -19.71 -9.90 -2.23
CA LEU A 343 -19.60 -11.07 -3.10
C LEU A 343 -20.49 -12.24 -2.64
N GLY A 344 -21.11 -12.16 -1.46
CA GLY A 344 -21.95 -13.19 -0.88
C GLY A 344 -21.20 -14.46 -0.45
N VAL A 345 -19.94 -14.31 -0.03
CA VAL A 345 -19.07 -15.42 0.36
C VAL A 345 -18.34 -15.14 1.67
N SER A 346 -18.06 -16.19 2.44
CA SER A 346 -17.26 -16.06 3.68
C SER A 346 -15.78 -15.89 3.43
N GLY A 347 -15.33 -16.15 2.21
CA GLY A 347 -13.94 -16.05 1.78
C GLY A 347 -13.71 -16.71 0.43
N THR A 348 -12.58 -16.42 -0.17
CA THR A 348 -12.17 -17.01 -1.46
C THR A 348 -10.83 -17.72 -1.35
N ILE A 349 -10.48 -18.49 -2.37
CA ILE A 349 -9.12 -18.93 -2.66
C ILE A 349 -8.54 -17.90 -3.60
N ARG A 350 -7.33 -17.39 -3.29
CA ARG A 350 -6.67 -16.39 -4.13
C ARG A 350 -5.32 -16.88 -4.62
N ALA A 351 -5.17 -16.98 -5.92
CA ALA A 351 -3.88 -17.14 -6.59
C ALA A 351 -3.42 -15.77 -7.10
N SER A 352 -2.22 -15.34 -6.75
CA SER A 352 -1.64 -14.07 -7.19
C SER A 352 -0.24 -14.30 -7.76
N LEU A 353 -0.05 -13.86 -8.99
CA LEU A 353 1.19 -14.04 -9.76
C LEU A 353 2.10 -12.82 -9.61
N TYR A 354 3.42 -13.04 -9.83
CA TYR A 354 4.40 -11.97 -9.85
C TYR A 354 5.57 -12.30 -10.80
N LEU A 355 6.65 -11.52 -10.76
CA LEU A 355 7.74 -11.48 -11.76
C LEU A 355 8.58 -12.76 -11.91
N TYR A 356 8.39 -13.79 -11.09
CA TYR A 356 9.17 -15.05 -11.10
C TYR A 356 8.30 -16.29 -11.20
#